data_c7f26839a87a68fa6b4c3c32877dd560
#
_entry.id   c7f26839a87a68fa6b4c3c32877dd560
#
_cell.length_a   1.000
_cell.length_b   1.000
_cell.length_c   1.000
_cell.angle_alpha   90.00
_cell.angle_beta   90.00
_cell.angle_gamma   90.00
#
_symmetry.space_group_name_H-M   'P 1'
#
loop_
_entity.id
_entity.type
_entity.pdbx_description
1 polymer ?
#
loop_
_entity_poly.entity_id
_entity_poly.type
_entity_poly.pdbx_seq_one_letter_code
_entity_poly.pdbx_strand_id
1 'polypeptide(L)'
;MNRKHLWPYAAMALAMTTVGSTIVASKMMAQMPIFVAMLARFAVASMVLIALLWVLRKPWPRLLPASWRLLVAQAFVGSVGYSALLLLGLGLTSAADASVITGALPALGALLAVFVLGERLSPAGWGAVALAVLAMVLLQTGRGSSGGGDATHLGGNALVLAAVACEAVFLLLNKRLREPIDPLWMAALMSTFSLALCAPFALVQLTLAGGPSFSSSALWAAVYYALVPTTLGFWLWYSGSSQVSGAQAGIFTALLPVSGLLLSAAWFAEPVEPRHWFGVGLAVLAIVIGTAMKPSPPAAG
;
A
#
# COMPACT_ATOMS: atom_id res chain seq x y z
N MET A 1 32.74 0.20 6.24
CA MET A 1 31.29 0.29 6.56
C MET A 1 30.79 -1.11 6.85
N ASN A 2 30.34 -1.38 8.07
CA ASN A 2 30.05 -2.74 8.56
C ASN A 2 28.75 -3.26 7.87
N ARG A 3 28.77 -4.41 7.18
CA ARG A 3 27.64 -4.99 6.43
C ARG A 3 26.36 -5.13 7.27
N LYS A 4 26.47 -5.24 8.59
CA LYS A 4 25.32 -5.33 9.52
C LYS A 4 24.50 -4.04 9.59
N HIS A 5 25.08 -2.87 9.30
CA HIS A 5 24.38 -1.58 9.33
C HIS A 5 23.61 -1.25 8.04
N LEU A 6 23.93 -1.93 6.91
CA LEU A 6 23.27 -1.68 5.62
C LEU A 6 22.01 -2.52 5.41
N TRP A 7 21.90 -3.65 6.10
CA TRP A 7 20.78 -4.58 5.93
C TRP A 7 19.39 -3.94 6.12
N PRO A 8 19.11 -3.17 7.18
CA PRO A 8 17.79 -2.57 7.36
C PRO A 8 17.39 -1.66 6.19
N TYR A 9 18.32 -0.88 5.69
CA TYR A 9 18.09 0.04 4.56
C TYR A 9 17.86 -0.73 3.25
N ALA A 10 18.65 -1.75 2.97
CA ALA A 10 18.48 -2.60 1.80
C ALA A 10 17.15 -3.35 1.86
N ALA A 11 16.76 -3.87 3.03
CA ALA A 11 15.50 -4.56 3.23
C ALA A 11 14.30 -3.62 2.96
N MET A 12 14.32 -2.40 3.50
CA MET A 12 13.27 -1.41 3.27
C MET A 12 13.21 -0.96 1.80
N ALA A 13 14.37 -0.72 1.17
CA ALA A 13 14.41 -0.36 -0.24
C ALA A 13 13.80 -1.45 -1.12
N LEU A 14 14.20 -2.70 -0.90
CA LEU A 14 13.66 -3.84 -1.63
C LEU A 14 12.18 -4.05 -1.34
N ALA A 15 11.75 -3.92 -0.07
CA ALA A 15 10.34 -3.98 0.30
C ALA A 15 9.51 -2.95 -0.48
N MET A 16 9.90 -1.68 -0.48
CA MET A 16 9.14 -0.63 -1.17
C MET A 16 9.15 -0.79 -2.69
N THR A 17 10.25 -1.29 -3.26
CA THR A 17 10.29 -1.65 -4.68
C THR A 17 9.32 -2.79 -5.02
N THR A 18 9.24 -3.82 -4.17
CA THR A 18 8.27 -4.91 -4.36
C THR A 18 6.84 -4.43 -4.14
N VAL A 19 6.60 -3.52 -3.18
CA VAL A 19 5.28 -2.90 -2.99
C VAL A 19 4.89 -2.06 -4.21
N GLY A 20 5.79 -1.31 -4.83
CA GLY A 20 5.51 -0.60 -6.09
C GLY A 20 5.04 -1.53 -7.22
N SER A 21 5.51 -2.77 -7.27
CA SER A 21 5.04 -3.76 -8.25
C SER A 21 3.59 -4.22 -8.03
N THR A 22 3.00 -3.92 -6.86
CA THR A 22 1.58 -4.25 -6.58
C THR A 22 0.64 -3.55 -7.54
N ILE A 23 1.02 -2.36 -8.06
CA ILE A 23 0.24 -1.62 -9.04
C ILE A 23 0.12 -2.42 -10.33
N VAL A 24 1.23 -2.99 -10.82
CA VAL A 24 1.24 -3.85 -12.01
C VAL A 24 0.42 -5.11 -11.78
N ALA A 25 0.66 -5.83 -10.69
CA ALA A 25 -0.06 -7.04 -10.36
C ALA A 25 -1.58 -6.78 -10.19
N SER A 26 -1.95 -5.69 -9.50
CA SER A 26 -3.36 -5.29 -9.33
C SER A 26 -4.02 -4.95 -10.67
N LYS A 27 -3.33 -4.24 -11.56
CA LYS A 27 -3.83 -3.92 -12.91
C LYS A 27 -4.09 -5.19 -13.73
N MET A 28 -3.21 -6.19 -13.65
CA MET A 28 -3.40 -7.49 -14.31
C MET A 28 -4.60 -8.27 -13.73
N MET A 29 -4.90 -8.09 -12.45
CA MET A 29 -6.04 -8.72 -11.78
C MET A 29 -7.33 -7.92 -11.88
N ALA A 30 -7.33 -6.69 -12.39
CA ALA A 30 -8.50 -5.79 -12.39
C ALA A 30 -9.71 -6.33 -13.17
N GLN A 31 -9.51 -7.31 -14.05
CA GLN A 31 -10.62 -7.99 -14.77
C GLN A 31 -11.23 -9.17 -13.99
N MET A 32 -10.60 -9.60 -12.90
CA MET A 32 -11.15 -10.62 -12.01
C MET A 32 -12.22 -10.00 -11.10
N PRO A 33 -13.22 -10.77 -10.65
CA PRO A 33 -14.06 -10.35 -9.56
C PRO A 33 -13.19 -10.00 -8.34
N ILE A 34 -13.35 -8.79 -7.80
CA ILE A 34 -12.38 -8.17 -6.90
C ILE A 34 -12.09 -9.02 -5.66
N PHE A 35 -13.14 -9.50 -5.00
CA PHE A 35 -12.96 -10.31 -3.80
C PHE A 35 -12.41 -11.70 -4.10
N VAL A 36 -12.63 -12.24 -5.31
CA VAL A 36 -12.01 -13.49 -5.75
C VAL A 36 -10.51 -13.31 -5.99
N ALA A 37 -10.09 -12.22 -6.63
CA ALA A 37 -8.69 -11.87 -6.78
C ALA A 37 -7.98 -11.72 -5.42
N MET A 38 -8.64 -11.04 -4.47
CA MET A 38 -8.15 -10.86 -3.11
C MET A 38 -8.11 -12.17 -2.33
N LEU A 39 -9.15 -13.01 -2.45
CA LEU A 39 -9.18 -14.33 -1.84
C LEU A 39 -8.00 -15.18 -2.30
N ALA A 40 -7.78 -15.28 -3.61
CA ALA A 40 -6.67 -16.05 -4.18
C ALA A 40 -5.31 -15.57 -3.62
N ARG A 41 -5.08 -14.25 -3.63
CA ARG A 41 -3.86 -13.65 -3.12
C ARG A 41 -3.65 -13.94 -1.63
N PHE A 42 -4.66 -13.66 -0.80
CA PHE A 42 -4.52 -13.85 0.65
C PHE A 42 -4.48 -15.32 1.06
N ALA A 43 -5.13 -16.23 0.32
CA ALA A 43 -5.05 -17.66 0.55
C ALA A 43 -3.61 -18.17 0.35
N VAL A 44 -3.00 -17.84 -0.79
CA VAL A 44 -1.61 -18.21 -1.07
C VAL A 44 -0.65 -17.61 -0.03
N ALA A 45 -0.78 -16.31 0.27
CA ALA A 45 0.07 -15.64 1.25
C ALA A 45 -0.07 -16.26 2.64
N SER A 46 -1.31 -16.49 3.11
CA SER A 46 -1.56 -17.10 4.42
C SER A 46 -0.99 -18.51 4.51
N MET A 47 -1.19 -19.32 3.47
CA MET A 47 -0.67 -20.70 3.41
C MET A 47 0.86 -20.71 3.54
N VAL A 48 1.55 -19.88 2.76
CA VAL A 48 3.03 -19.81 2.77
C VAL A 48 3.54 -19.27 4.10
N LEU A 49 2.93 -18.20 4.63
CA LEU A 49 3.35 -17.59 5.89
C LEU A 49 3.12 -18.53 7.09
N ILE A 50 1.98 -19.22 7.13
CA ILE A 50 1.68 -20.20 8.19
C ILE A 50 2.67 -21.39 8.09
N ALA A 51 2.94 -21.89 6.88
CA ALA A 51 3.93 -22.93 6.67
C ALA A 51 5.33 -22.50 7.14
N LEU A 52 5.75 -21.26 6.84
CA LEU A 52 7.02 -20.70 7.32
C LEU A 52 7.06 -20.59 8.85
N LEU A 53 5.98 -20.14 9.50
CA LEU A 53 5.88 -20.06 10.95
C LEU A 53 6.02 -21.44 11.59
N TRP A 54 5.40 -22.46 11.00
CA TRP A 54 5.47 -23.84 11.46
C TRP A 54 6.89 -24.42 11.30
N VAL A 55 7.50 -24.27 10.11
CA VAL A 55 8.87 -24.73 9.83
C VAL A 55 9.89 -24.06 10.75
N LEU A 56 9.75 -22.73 10.96
CA LEU A 56 10.64 -21.95 11.82
C LEU A 56 10.30 -22.06 13.30
N ARG A 57 9.28 -22.88 13.66
CA ARG A 57 8.82 -23.13 15.04
C ARG A 57 8.62 -21.84 15.82
N LYS A 58 8.05 -20.80 15.19
CA LYS A 58 7.80 -19.51 15.83
C LYS A 58 6.71 -19.65 16.89
N PRO A 59 6.94 -19.21 18.15
CA PRO A 59 5.95 -19.30 19.22
C PRO A 59 4.74 -18.43 18.90
N TRP A 60 3.56 -18.85 19.34
CA TRP A 60 2.32 -18.08 19.20
C TRP A 60 2.43 -16.72 19.91
N PRO A 61 2.04 -15.61 19.26
CA PRO A 61 2.13 -14.29 19.87
C PRO A 61 1.13 -14.16 21.03
N ARG A 62 1.62 -13.66 22.15
CA ARG A 62 0.79 -13.36 23.33
C ARG A 62 0.34 -11.92 23.25
N LEU A 63 -0.90 -11.68 22.83
CA LEU A 63 -1.47 -10.36 22.60
C LEU A 63 -2.67 -10.14 23.50
N LEU A 64 -2.87 -8.89 23.91
CA LEU A 64 -4.08 -8.46 24.62
C LEU A 64 -5.30 -8.48 23.68
N PRO A 65 -6.52 -8.68 24.21
CA PRO A 65 -7.74 -8.67 23.39
C PRO A 65 -7.93 -7.37 22.59
N ALA A 66 -7.44 -6.24 23.13
CA ALA A 66 -7.46 -4.96 22.42
C ALA A 66 -6.58 -4.99 21.15
N SER A 67 -5.41 -5.62 21.22
CA SER A 67 -4.49 -5.74 20.09
C SER A 67 -5.05 -6.66 19.00
N TRP A 68 -5.74 -7.74 19.36
CA TRP A 68 -6.46 -8.57 18.38
C TRP A 68 -7.51 -7.78 17.60
N ARG A 69 -8.34 -6.98 18.28
CA ARG A 69 -9.33 -6.10 17.62
C ARG A 69 -8.67 -5.08 16.71
N LEU A 70 -7.54 -4.54 17.15
CA LEU A 70 -6.77 -3.57 16.37
C LEU A 70 -6.20 -4.21 15.09
N LEU A 71 -5.67 -5.44 15.17
CA LEU A 71 -5.17 -6.19 14.02
C LEU A 71 -6.28 -6.51 13.00
N VAL A 72 -7.47 -6.89 13.48
CA VAL A 72 -8.64 -7.10 12.59
C VAL A 72 -9.05 -5.79 11.92
N ALA A 73 -9.09 -4.67 12.64
CA ALA A 73 -9.39 -3.36 12.08
C ALA A 73 -8.33 -2.93 11.04
N GLN A 74 -7.04 -3.19 11.31
CA GLN A 74 -5.96 -2.97 10.36
C GLN A 74 -6.12 -3.81 9.09
N ALA A 75 -6.44 -5.10 9.23
CA ALA A 75 -6.66 -5.98 8.09
C ALA A 75 -7.88 -5.51 7.26
N PHE A 76 -8.96 -5.09 7.93
CA PHE A 76 -10.16 -4.61 7.26
C PHE A 76 -9.89 -3.32 6.45
N VAL A 77 -9.30 -2.30 7.06
CA VAL A 77 -9.08 -1.01 6.40
C VAL A 77 -7.86 -1.09 5.46
N GLY A 78 -6.70 -1.45 6.02
CA GLY A 78 -5.43 -1.32 5.31
C GLY A 78 -5.14 -2.43 4.32
N SER A 79 -5.72 -3.61 4.49
CA SER A 79 -5.46 -4.73 3.58
C SER A 79 -6.65 -4.96 2.63
N VAL A 80 -7.85 -5.13 3.17
CA VAL A 80 -9.07 -5.38 2.37
C VAL A 80 -9.54 -4.10 1.70
N GLY A 81 -9.72 -3.01 2.46
CA GLY A 81 -10.18 -1.72 1.94
C GLY A 81 -9.21 -1.15 0.90
N TYR A 82 -7.92 -1.10 1.25
CA TYR A 82 -6.86 -0.69 0.32
C TYR A 82 -6.92 -1.49 -0.99
N SER A 83 -6.93 -2.81 -0.90
CA SER A 83 -6.87 -3.67 -2.09
C SER A 83 -8.12 -3.57 -2.95
N ALA A 84 -9.31 -3.50 -2.35
CA ALA A 84 -10.56 -3.37 -3.09
C ALA A 84 -10.62 -2.02 -3.85
N LEU A 85 -10.28 -0.92 -3.15
CA LEU A 85 -10.28 0.42 -3.75
C LEU A 85 -9.19 0.55 -4.84
N LEU A 86 -8.01 -0.03 -4.62
CA LEU A 86 -6.94 -0.03 -5.62
C LEU A 86 -7.33 -0.82 -6.87
N LEU A 87 -7.90 -2.01 -6.72
CA LEU A 87 -8.35 -2.85 -7.85
C LEU A 87 -9.47 -2.14 -8.64
N LEU A 88 -10.46 -1.55 -7.94
CA LEU A 88 -11.51 -0.76 -8.56
C LEU A 88 -10.93 0.44 -9.32
N GLY A 89 -10.04 1.18 -8.67
CA GLY A 89 -9.40 2.35 -9.26
C GLY A 89 -8.59 2.02 -10.51
N LEU A 90 -7.78 0.96 -10.47
CA LEU A 90 -6.96 0.50 -11.61
C LEU A 90 -7.79 -0.06 -12.77
N GLY A 91 -9.04 -0.44 -12.53
CA GLY A 91 -10.00 -0.73 -13.61
C GLY A 91 -10.41 0.52 -14.40
N LEU A 92 -10.28 1.71 -13.81
CA LEU A 92 -10.76 2.99 -14.34
C LEU A 92 -9.63 3.97 -14.68
N THR A 93 -8.40 3.77 -14.18
CA THR A 93 -7.25 4.65 -14.40
C THR A 93 -6.01 3.91 -14.89
N SER A 94 -4.98 4.65 -15.28
CA SER A 94 -3.70 4.07 -15.70
C SER A 94 -2.86 3.62 -14.50
N ALA A 95 -1.98 2.63 -14.70
CA ALA A 95 -1.02 2.23 -13.68
C ALA A 95 0.02 3.34 -13.41
N ALA A 96 0.35 4.15 -14.43
CA ALA A 96 1.23 5.29 -14.28
C ALA A 96 0.64 6.36 -13.35
N ASP A 97 -0.63 6.75 -13.55
CA ASP A 97 -1.32 7.71 -12.68
C ASP A 97 -1.43 7.17 -11.24
N ALA A 98 -1.85 5.92 -11.09
CA ALA A 98 -1.95 5.27 -9.79
C ALA A 98 -0.61 5.28 -9.03
N SER A 99 0.51 5.05 -9.74
CA SER A 99 1.85 5.10 -9.16
C SER A 99 2.18 6.48 -8.57
N VAL A 100 1.86 7.56 -9.28
CA VAL A 100 2.06 8.93 -8.76
C VAL A 100 1.20 9.20 -7.54
N ILE A 101 -0.08 8.74 -7.56
CA ILE A 101 -1.04 8.96 -6.46
C ILE A 101 -0.57 8.28 -5.17
N THR A 102 0.12 7.13 -5.27
CA THR A 102 0.67 6.47 -4.06
C THR A 102 1.68 7.34 -3.31
N GLY A 103 2.31 8.30 -3.97
CA GLY A 103 3.18 9.30 -3.35
C GLY A 103 2.46 10.28 -2.41
N ALA A 104 1.12 10.31 -2.40
CA ALA A 104 0.34 11.10 -1.45
C ALA A 104 0.28 10.50 -0.04
N LEU A 105 0.79 9.27 0.17
CA LEU A 105 0.73 8.56 1.44
C LEU A 105 1.21 9.37 2.66
N PRO A 106 2.37 10.05 2.64
CA PRO A 106 2.80 10.82 3.78
C PRO A 106 1.93 12.06 4.06
N ALA A 107 1.44 12.69 2.99
CA ALA A 107 0.54 13.83 3.13
C ALA A 107 -0.79 13.43 3.77
N LEU A 108 -1.37 12.32 3.33
CA LEU A 108 -2.58 11.75 3.92
C LEU A 108 -2.34 11.29 5.37
N GLY A 109 -1.19 10.67 5.64
CA GLY A 109 -0.81 10.30 7.00
C GLY A 109 -0.71 11.51 7.94
N ALA A 110 -0.12 12.61 7.46
CA ALA A 110 -0.02 13.85 8.20
C ALA A 110 -1.40 14.49 8.46
N LEU A 111 -2.27 14.54 7.45
CA LEU A 111 -3.64 15.04 7.59
C LEU A 111 -4.45 14.20 8.59
N LEU A 112 -4.36 12.87 8.50
CA LEU A 112 -5.04 11.98 9.43
C LEU A 112 -4.52 12.14 10.87
N ALA A 113 -3.22 12.39 11.05
CA ALA A 113 -2.66 12.68 12.37
C ALA A 113 -3.28 13.96 12.98
N VAL A 114 -3.54 14.99 12.17
CA VAL A 114 -4.26 16.19 12.63
C VAL A 114 -5.70 15.87 13.03
N PHE A 115 -6.45 15.19 12.17
CA PHE A 115 -7.87 14.96 12.41
C PHE A 115 -8.16 13.89 13.46
N VAL A 116 -7.29 12.86 13.57
CA VAL A 116 -7.51 11.71 14.46
C VAL A 116 -6.74 11.84 15.78
N LEU A 117 -5.56 12.43 15.76
CA LEU A 117 -4.70 12.57 16.94
C LEU A 117 -4.68 14.01 17.50
N GLY A 118 -5.29 14.97 16.82
CA GLY A 118 -5.27 16.38 17.22
C GLY A 118 -3.88 17.04 17.09
N GLU A 119 -2.98 16.41 16.31
CA GLU A 119 -1.63 16.95 16.12
C GLU A 119 -1.66 18.23 15.28
N ARG A 120 -0.72 19.15 15.54
CA ARG A 120 -0.55 20.36 14.73
C ARG A 120 0.48 20.11 13.65
N LEU A 121 0.11 20.33 12.39
CA LEU A 121 1.07 20.29 11.29
C LEU A 121 2.05 21.44 11.39
N SER A 122 3.33 21.13 11.24
CA SER A 122 4.35 22.14 11.02
C SER A 122 4.20 22.78 9.63
N PRO A 123 4.82 23.94 9.37
CA PRO A 123 4.85 24.54 8.02
C PRO A 123 5.36 23.58 6.94
N ALA A 124 6.36 22.74 7.29
CA ALA A 124 6.86 21.72 6.37
C ALA A 124 5.82 20.62 6.09
N GLY A 125 4.98 20.25 7.08
CA GLY A 125 3.86 19.33 6.87
C GLY A 125 2.82 19.86 5.89
N TRP A 126 2.45 21.12 6.03
CA TRP A 126 1.59 21.79 5.06
C TRP A 126 2.23 21.88 3.68
N GLY A 127 3.56 22.10 3.60
CA GLY A 127 4.33 22.05 2.37
C GLY A 127 4.27 20.66 1.69
N ALA A 128 4.42 19.58 2.46
CA ALA A 128 4.30 18.22 1.95
C ALA A 128 2.88 17.93 1.41
N VAL A 129 1.83 18.38 2.11
CA VAL A 129 0.44 18.26 1.65
C VAL A 129 0.24 19.04 0.35
N ALA A 130 0.73 20.28 0.27
CA ALA A 130 0.61 21.11 -0.93
C ALA A 130 1.31 20.47 -2.15
N LEU A 131 2.50 19.90 -1.96
CA LEU A 131 3.24 19.20 -3.01
C LEU A 131 2.49 17.95 -3.50
N ALA A 132 1.90 17.18 -2.60
CA ALA A 132 1.11 16.01 -2.96
C ALA A 132 -0.14 16.41 -3.77
N VAL A 133 -0.85 17.47 -3.35
CA VAL A 133 -2.00 18.01 -4.09
C VAL A 133 -1.56 18.51 -5.46
N LEU A 134 -0.45 19.23 -5.55
CA LEU A 134 0.09 19.71 -6.83
C LEU A 134 0.44 18.55 -7.76
N ALA A 135 1.05 17.48 -7.25
CA ALA A 135 1.31 16.27 -8.05
C ALA A 135 0.03 15.68 -8.64
N MET A 136 -1.05 15.63 -7.85
CA MET A 136 -2.34 15.12 -8.32
C MET A 136 -3.00 16.05 -9.35
N VAL A 137 -2.92 17.37 -9.17
CA VAL A 137 -3.44 18.35 -10.13
C VAL A 137 -2.69 18.22 -11.46
N LEU A 138 -1.37 18.07 -11.43
CA LEU A 138 -0.56 17.88 -12.63
C LEU A 138 -0.95 16.64 -13.44
N LEU A 139 -1.39 15.56 -12.79
CA LEU A 139 -1.89 14.38 -13.50
C LEU A 139 -3.14 14.64 -14.34
N GLN A 140 -3.93 15.65 -13.95
CA GLN A 140 -5.13 16.04 -14.70
C GLN A 140 -4.82 17.00 -15.87
N THR A 141 -3.62 17.61 -15.90
CA THR A 141 -3.23 18.48 -17.01
C THR A 141 -2.83 17.68 -18.25
N GLY A 142 -3.13 18.20 -19.43
CA GLY A 142 -2.74 17.58 -20.71
C GLY A 142 -3.66 16.45 -21.20
N ARG A 143 -4.69 16.09 -20.45
CA ARG A 143 -5.80 15.28 -20.96
C ARG A 143 -6.71 16.19 -21.76
N GLY A 144 -6.72 15.99 -23.09
CA GLY A 144 -7.60 16.76 -23.97
C GLY A 144 -9.07 16.56 -23.55
N SER A 145 -9.85 17.63 -23.66
CA SER A 145 -11.27 17.72 -23.29
C SER A 145 -12.22 16.89 -24.18
N SER A 146 -11.79 15.75 -24.65
CA SER A 146 -12.60 14.86 -25.50
C SER A 146 -13.42 13.90 -24.63
N GLY A 147 -14.57 14.40 -24.14
CA GLY A 147 -15.80 13.67 -23.76
C GLY A 147 -15.66 12.42 -22.89
N GLY A 148 -16.53 12.25 -21.88
CA GLY A 148 -16.83 10.96 -21.22
C GLY A 148 -15.69 10.18 -20.51
N GLY A 149 -14.51 10.11 -21.09
CA GLY A 149 -13.33 9.44 -20.54
C GLY A 149 -12.71 10.12 -19.33
N ASP A 150 -12.88 11.41 -19.21
CA ASP A 150 -12.24 12.22 -18.17
C ASP A 150 -12.87 12.01 -16.78
N ALA A 151 -14.18 11.90 -16.69
CA ALA A 151 -14.89 11.63 -15.43
C ALA A 151 -14.59 10.23 -14.89
N THR A 152 -14.48 9.23 -15.76
CA THR A 152 -14.16 7.84 -15.39
C THR A 152 -12.75 7.75 -14.81
N HIS A 153 -11.77 8.38 -15.49
CA HIS A 153 -10.39 8.44 -14.99
C HIS A 153 -10.27 9.20 -13.66
N LEU A 154 -11.01 10.30 -13.52
CA LEU A 154 -11.05 11.05 -12.26
C LEU A 154 -11.61 10.19 -11.13
N GLY A 155 -12.68 9.43 -11.41
CA GLY A 155 -13.24 8.44 -10.48
C GLY A 155 -12.21 7.37 -10.09
N GLY A 156 -11.45 6.84 -11.06
CA GLY A 156 -10.38 5.90 -10.83
C GLY A 156 -9.27 6.47 -9.93
N ASN A 157 -8.82 7.68 -10.22
CA ASN A 157 -7.82 8.38 -9.42
C ASN A 157 -8.31 8.66 -7.99
N ALA A 158 -9.58 9.02 -7.81
CA ALA A 158 -10.19 9.20 -6.50
C ALA A 158 -10.25 7.89 -5.69
N LEU A 159 -10.55 6.76 -6.33
CA LEU A 159 -10.52 5.44 -5.70
C LEU A 159 -9.10 5.03 -5.27
N VAL A 160 -8.10 5.29 -6.11
CA VAL A 160 -6.68 5.05 -5.75
C VAL A 160 -6.27 5.93 -4.58
N LEU A 161 -6.67 7.21 -4.56
CA LEU A 161 -6.40 8.09 -3.42
C LEU A 161 -7.07 7.59 -2.14
N ALA A 162 -8.30 7.11 -2.23
CA ALA A 162 -9.01 6.50 -1.09
C ALA A 162 -8.31 5.22 -0.60
N ALA A 163 -7.74 4.41 -1.52
CA ALA A 163 -6.90 3.28 -1.15
C ALA A 163 -5.67 3.75 -0.34
N VAL A 164 -4.96 4.77 -0.81
CA VAL A 164 -3.80 5.34 -0.10
C VAL A 164 -4.19 5.92 1.26
N ALA A 165 -5.40 6.49 1.39
CA ALA A 165 -5.93 6.91 2.70
C ALA A 165 -6.15 5.72 3.64
N CYS A 166 -6.66 4.59 3.14
CA CYS A 166 -6.75 3.34 3.91
C CYS A 166 -5.37 2.86 4.39
N GLU A 167 -4.35 2.95 3.55
CA GLU A 167 -2.97 2.61 3.92
C GLU A 167 -2.43 3.56 5.00
N ALA A 168 -2.71 4.85 4.91
CA ALA A 168 -2.33 5.81 5.94
C ALA A 168 -3.01 5.51 7.29
N VAL A 169 -4.29 5.14 7.28
CA VAL A 169 -5.00 4.66 8.49
C VAL A 169 -4.35 3.39 9.04
N PHE A 170 -4.00 2.44 8.19
CA PHE A 170 -3.29 1.21 8.59
C PHE A 170 -1.98 1.53 9.34
N LEU A 171 -1.17 2.44 8.80
CA LEU A 171 0.08 2.87 9.45
C LEU A 171 -0.17 3.53 10.82
N LEU A 172 -1.23 4.33 10.96
CA LEU A 172 -1.62 4.93 12.25
C LEU A 172 -2.08 3.89 13.26
N LEU A 173 -2.89 2.93 12.83
CA LEU A 173 -3.33 1.82 13.69
C LEU A 173 -2.15 0.94 14.13
N ASN A 174 -1.18 0.70 13.24
CA ASN A 174 0.01 -0.08 13.57
C ASN A 174 0.82 0.57 14.72
N LYS A 175 0.91 1.90 14.77
CA LYS A 175 1.57 2.62 15.87
C LYS A 175 0.87 2.47 17.22
N ARG A 176 -0.40 2.05 17.25
CA ARG A 176 -1.16 1.82 18.49
C ARG A 176 -0.97 0.42 19.08
N LEU A 177 -0.31 -0.48 18.34
CA LEU A 177 0.09 -1.78 18.88
C LEU A 177 1.15 -1.58 19.96
N ARG A 178 0.89 -2.12 21.15
CA ARG A 178 1.76 -1.96 22.32
C ARG A 178 2.74 -3.11 22.46
N GLU A 179 2.35 -4.30 22.03
CA GLU A 179 3.18 -5.49 22.14
C GLU A 179 4.06 -5.62 20.89
N PRO A 180 5.33 -5.99 21.07
CA PRO A 180 6.19 -6.33 19.94
C PRO A 180 5.71 -7.64 19.31
N ILE A 181 5.38 -7.61 18.03
CA ILE A 181 4.98 -8.79 17.26
C ILE A 181 6.11 -9.14 16.29
N ASP A 182 6.46 -10.42 16.23
CA ASP A 182 7.43 -10.92 15.25
C ASP A 182 6.94 -10.54 13.82
N PRO A 183 7.82 -10.00 12.95
CA PRO A 183 7.46 -9.58 11.60
C PRO A 183 6.74 -10.64 10.77
N LEU A 184 7.14 -11.90 10.90
CA LEU A 184 6.51 -13.01 10.18
C LEU A 184 5.08 -13.28 10.70
N TRP A 185 4.88 -13.20 12.03
CA TRP A 185 3.54 -13.28 12.63
C TRP A 185 2.66 -12.12 12.18
N MET A 186 3.22 -10.92 12.12
CA MET A 186 2.47 -9.74 11.67
C MET A 186 1.96 -9.92 10.24
N ALA A 187 2.83 -10.36 9.32
CA ALA A 187 2.46 -10.65 7.94
C ALA A 187 1.41 -11.77 7.84
N ALA A 188 1.56 -12.85 8.63
CA ALA A 188 0.64 -13.98 8.63
C ALA A 188 -0.75 -13.58 9.16
N LEU A 189 -0.82 -12.84 10.26
CA LEU A 189 -2.08 -12.38 10.84
C LEU A 189 -2.81 -11.42 9.89
N MET A 190 -2.10 -10.46 9.28
CA MET A 190 -2.69 -9.56 8.30
C MET A 190 -3.26 -10.33 7.11
N SER A 191 -2.51 -11.28 6.55
CA SER A 191 -2.97 -12.09 5.41
C SER A 191 -4.17 -12.98 5.79
N THR A 192 -4.12 -13.64 6.95
CA THR A 192 -5.18 -14.56 7.41
C THR A 192 -6.48 -13.83 7.75
N PHE A 193 -6.40 -12.68 8.44
CA PHE A 193 -7.59 -11.87 8.70
C PHE A 193 -8.19 -11.31 7.42
N SER A 194 -7.33 -10.85 6.49
CA SER A 194 -7.81 -10.38 5.19
C SER A 194 -8.48 -11.50 4.38
N LEU A 195 -7.93 -12.71 4.41
CA LEU A 195 -8.54 -13.91 3.81
C LEU A 195 -9.94 -14.15 4.41
N ALA A 196 -10.05 -14.19 5.72
CA ALA A 196 -11.31 -14.44 6.42
C ALA A 196 -12.35 -13.34 6.13
N LEU A 197 -11.92 -12.07 6.06
CA LEU A 197 -12.79 -10.94 5.76
C LEU A 197 -13.26 -10.92 4.30
N CYS A 198 -12.42 -11.35 3.34
CA CYS A 198 -12.77 -11.40 1.93
C CYS A 198 -13.60 -12.63 1.55
N ALA A 199 -13.46 -13.75 2.26
CA ALA A 199 -14.05 -15.03 1.89
C ALA A 199 -15.57 -14.97 1.65
N PRO A 200 -16.41 -14.38 2.52
CA PRO A 200 -17.85 -14.35 2.28
C PRO A 200 -18.22 -13.57 1.03
N PHE A 201 -17.56 -12.45 0.76
CA PHE A 201 -17.80 -11.64 -0.45
C PHE A 201 -17.31 -12.35 -1.72
N ALA A 202 -16.18 -13.04 -1.66
CA ALA A 202 -15.66 -13.83 -2.75
C ALA A 202 -16.58 -15.01 -3.10
N LEU A 203 -17.14 -15.69 -2.10
CA LEU A 203 -18.11 -16.76 -2.31
C LEU A 203 -19.36 -16.24 -3.02
N VAL A 204 -19.90 -15.10 -2.59
CA VAL A 204 -21.03 -14.46 -3.27
C VAL A 204 -20.68 -14.10 -4.71
N GLN A 205 -19.51 -13.54 -4.97
CA GLN A 205 -19.09 -13.22 -6.33
C GLN A 205 -18.93 -14.48 -7.21
N LEU A 206 -18.42 -15.58 -6.67
CA LEU A 206 -18.29 -16.85 -7.40
C LEU A 206 -19.64 -17.46 -7.76
N THR A 207 -20.63 -17.37 -6.87
CA THR A 207 -21.99 -17.90 -7.16
C THR A 207 -22.72 -17.06 -8.20
N LEU A 208 -22.52 -15.74 -8.20
CA LEU A 208 -23.17 -14.81 -9.15
C LEU A 208 -22.52 -14.83 -10.54
N ALA A 209 -21.23 -15.14 -10.64
CA ALA A 209 -20.48 -15.08 -11.89
C ALA A 209 -20.66 -16.31 -12.80
N GLY A 210 -21.47 -17.30 -12.42
CA GLY A 210 -21.71 -18.51 -13.25
C GLY A 210 -20.48 -19.41 -13.45
N GLY A 211 -19.46 -19.24 -12.62
CA GLY A 211 -18.18 -19.95 -12.68
C GLY A 211 -17.04 -19.06 -13.21
N PRO A 212 -15.84 -19.21 -12.64
CA PRO A 212 -14.71 -18.32 -12.96
C PRO A 212 -14.02 -18.72 -14.27
N SER A 213 -14.09 -17.88 -15.29
CA SER A 213 -13.12 -17.90 -16.38
C SER A 213 -12.02 -16.89 -16.09
N PHE A 214 -10.94 -17.31 -15.43
CA PHE A 214 -9.80 -16.43 -15.15
C PHE A 214 -8.73 -16.61 -16.23
N SER A 215 -8.14 -15.49 -16.66
CA SER A 215 -6.95 -15.59 -17.51
C SER A 215 -5.78 -16.15 -16.67
N SER A 216 -4.95 -16.98 -17.26
CA SER A 216 -3.76 -17.52 -16.60
C SER A 216 -2.84 -16.42 -16.11
N SER A 217 -2.76 -15.30 -16.85
CA SER A 217 -1.96 -14.12 -16.46
C SER A 217 -2.46 -13.47 -15.16
N ALA A 218 -3.78 -13.39 -14.95
CA ALA A 218 -4.35 -12.84 -13.72
C ALA A 218 -4.10 -13.76 -12.51
N LEU A 219 -4.16 -15.07 -12.70
CA LEU A 219 -3.81 -16.04 -11.65
C LEU A 219 -2.34 -15.95 -11.27
N TRP A 220 -1.43 -15.88 -12.25
CA TRP A 220 -0.01 -15.67 -11.98
C TRP A 220 0.26 -14.34 -11.29
N ALA A 221 -0.44 -13.27 -11.65
CA ALA A 221 -0.36 -11.99 -10.97
C ALA A 221 -0.80 -12.10 -9.50
N ALA A 222 -1.86 -12.86 -9.20
CA ALA A 222 -2.31 -13.09 -7.83
C ALA A 222 -1.28 -13.87 -7.01
N VAL A 223 -0.68 -14.91 -7.58
CA VAL A 223 0.40 -15.70 -6.95
C VAL A 223 1.64 -14.83 -6.72
N TYR A 224 2.07 -14.08 -7.74
CA TYR A 224 3.18 -13.12 -7.61
C TYR A 224 2.92 -12.12 -6.49
N TYR A 225 1.72 -11.52 -6.45
CA TYR A 225 1.34 -10.54 -5.44
C TYR A 225 1.36 -11.16 -4.03
N ALA A 226 0.91 -12.41 -3.90
CA ALA A 226 0.95 -13.12 -2.64
C ALA A 226 2.39 -13.36 -2.14
N LEU A 227 3.26 -13.84 -3.02
CA LEU A 227 4.60 -14.26 -2.64
C LEU A 227 5.58 -13.10 -2.53
N VAL A 228 5.56 -12.17 -3.48
CA VAL A 228 6.57 -11.11 -3.56
C VAL A 228 6.18 -9.89 -2.72
N PRO A 229 5.19 -9.06 -3.06
CA PRO A 229 4.91 -7.89 -2.23
C PRO A 229 4.25 -8.23 -0.88
N THR A 230 3.40 -9.26 -0.78
CA THR A 230 2.71 -9.56 0.48
C THR A 230 3.61 -10.36 1.43
N THR A 231 4.16 -11.50 1.01
CA THR A 231 4.96 -12.34 1.91
C THR A 231 6.35 -11.76 2.13
N LEU A 232 7.12 -11.62 1.04
CA LEU A 232 8.49 -11.14 1.11
C LEU A 232 8.55 -9.65 1.46
N GLY A 233 7.71 -8.81 0.84
CA GLY A 233 7.67 -7.37 1.06
C GLY A 233 7.33 -7.01 2.51
N PHE A 234 6.31 -7.61 3.10
CA PHE A 234 5.97 -7.38 4.51
C PHE A 234 7.07 -7.85 5.44
N TRP A 235 7.64 -9.04 5.22
CA TRP A 235 8.74 -9.52 6.03
C TRP A 235 9.96 -8.59 5.96
N LEU A 236 10.35 -8.15 4.77
CA LEU A 236 11.44 -7.21 4.58
C LEU A 236 11.17 -5.86 5.25
N TRP A 237 9.95 -5.33 5.06
CA TRP A 237 9.55 -4.06 5.64
C TRP A 237 9.59 -4.08 7.16
N TYR A 238 8.93 -5.03 7.80
CA TYR A 238 8.91 -5.13 9.25
C TYR A 238 10.28 -5.45 9.84
N SER A 239 11.09 -6.26 9.14
CA SER A 239 12.46 -6.58 9.57
C SER A 239 13.39 -5.37 9.49
N GLY A 240 13.24 -4.53 8.48
CA GLY A 240 14.04 -3.32 8.30
C GLY A 240 13.57 -2.17 9.19
N SER A 241 12.27 -1.86 9.16
CA SER A 241 11.69 -0.71 9.86
C SER A 241 11.76 -0.80 11.38
N SER A 242 11.83 -2.00 11.95
CA SER A 242 12.03 -2.21 13.39
C SER A 242 13.42 -1.78 13.90
N GLN A 243 14.39 -1.60 13.01
CA GLN A 243 15.79 -1.29 13.33
C GLN A 243 16.18 0.16 13.06
N VAL A 244 15.26 0.97 12.53
CA VAL A 244 15.52 2.37 12.16
C VAL A 244 14.43 3.29 12.73
N SER A 245 14.71 4.61 12.73
CA SER A 245 13.68 5.58 13.11
C SER A 245 12.53 5.63 12.10
N GLY A 246 11.33 6.01 12.55
CA GLY A 246 10.18 6.17 11.67
C GLY A 246 10.42 7.16 10.53
N ALA A 247 11.19 8.22 10.77
CA ALA A 247 11.58 9.19 9.74
C ALA A 247 12.48 8.54 8.68
N GLN A 248 13.47 7.74 9.10
CA GLN A 248 14.32 7.02 8.15
C GLN A 248 13.51 5.99 7.32
N ALA A 249 12.63 5.22 7.98
CA ALA A 249 11.74 4.29 7.29
C ALA A 249 10.84 5.01 6.28
N GLY A 250 10.30 6.18 6.65
CA GLY A 250 9.45 6.99 5.79
C GLY A 250 10.12 7.42 4.48
N ILE A 251 11.44 7.70 4.48
CA ILE A 251 12.15 8.09 3.25
C ILE A 251 12.10 6.97 2.21
N PHE A 252 12.14 5.70 2.63
CA PHE A 252 12.09 4.57 1.70
C PHE A 252 10.74 4.40 1.02
N THR A 253 9.66 4.94 1.58
CA THR A 253 8.34 4.92 0.92
C THR A 253 8.34 5.70 -0.40
N ALA A 254 9.31 6.61 -0.62
CA ALA A 254 9.50 7.30 -1.89
C ALA A 254 9.83 6.36 -3.06
N LEU A 255 10.36 5.18 -2.78
CA LEU A 255 10.62 4.18 -3.81
C LEU A 255 9.33 3.57 -4.39
N LEU A 256 8.22 3.61 -3.66
CA LEU A 256 6.94 3.06 -4.11
C LEU A 256 6.43 3.75 -5.39
N PRO A 257 6.21 5.08 -5.43
CA PRO A 257 5.76 5.73 -6.65
C PRO A 257 6.78 5.65 -7.80
N VAL A 258 8.07 5.67 -7.49
CA VAL A 258 9.13 5.53 -8.51
C VAL A 258 9.11 4.15 -9.13
N SER A 259 9.16 3.09 -8.31
CA SER A 259 9.17 1.71 -8.80
C SER A 259 7.84 1.34 -9.46
N GLY A 260 6.71 1.82 -8.94
CA GLY A 260 5.39 1.62 -9.54
C GLY A 260 5.32 2.22 -10.94
N LEU A 261 5.78 3.45 -11.14
CA LEU A 261 5.82 4.09 -12.46
C LEU A 261 6.74 3.35 -13.44
N LEU A 262 7.97 3.05 -13.02
CA LEU A 262 8.94 2.37 -13.89
C LEU A 262 8.47 0.96 -14.27
N LEU A 263 7.93 0.20 -13.32
CA LEU A 263 7.43 -1.14 -13.58
C LEU A 263 6.16 -1.15 -14.43
N SER A 264 5.24 -0.20 -14.24
CA SER A 264 4.05 -0.09 -15.08
C SER A 264 4.39 0.30 -16.52
N ALA A 265 5.32 1.23 -16.71
CA ALA A 265 5.82 1.60 -18.02
C ALA A 265 6.47 0.42 -18.75
N ALA A 266 7.32 -0.32 -18.04
CA ALA A 266 8.02 -1.48 -18.60
C ALA A 266 7.09 -2.65 -18.94
N TRP A 267 6.05 -2.88 -18.12
CA TRP A 267 5.17 -4.04 -18.27
C TRP A 267 4.02 -3.81 -19.25
N PHE A 268 3.38 -2.65 -19.18
CA PHE A 268 2.22 -2.34 -20.01
C PHE A 268 2.56 -1.52 -21.25
N ALA A 269 3.82 -1.15 -21.45
CA ALA A 269 4.24 -0.19 -22.46
C ALA A 269 3.39 1.11 -22.40
N GLU A 270 2.90 1.49 -21.20
CA GLU A 270 2.16 2.73 -21.01
C GLU A 270 3.07 3.92 -21.29
N PRO A 271 2.62 4.91 -22.07
CA PRO A 271 3.43 6.09 -22.34
C PRO A 271 3.65 6.89 -21.05
N VAL A 272 4.90 7.02 -20.65
CA VAL A 272 5.28 7.86 -19.51
C VAL A 272 5.45 9.28 -20.01
N GLU A 273 4.43 10.08 -19.77
CA GLU A 273 4.43 11.50 -20.14
C GLU A 273 5.23 12.34 -19.13
N PRO A 274 5.69 13.56 -19.49
CA PRO A 274 6.40 14.46 -18.58
C PRO A 274 5.66 14.70 -17.25
N ARG A 275 4.32 14.79 -17.28
CA ARG A 275 3.49 14.97 -16.08
C ARG A 275 3.69 13.86 -15.03
N HIS A 276 3.93 12.61 -15.44
CA HIS A 276 4.19 11.50 -14.52
C HIS A 276 5.54 11.68 -13.83
N TRP A 277 6.59 12.10 -14.56
CA TRP A 277 7.90 12.37 -13.98
C TRP A 277 7.88 13.55 -13.01
N PHE A 278 7.22 14.65 -13.39
CA PHE A 278 7.03 15.77 -12.49
C PHE A 278 6.19 15.38 -11.26
N GLY A 279 5.10 14.61 -11.46
CA GLY A 279 4.26 14.11 -10.37
C GLY A 279 5.03 13.25 -9.39
N VAL A 280 5.82 12.27 -9.86
CA VAL A 280 6.70 11.45 -9.02
C VAL A 280 7.75 12.30 -8.32
N GLY A 281 8.37 13.26 -9.02
CA GLY A 281 9.34 14.16 -8.41
C GLY A 281 8.75 14.97 -7.24
N LEU A 282 7.55 15.52 -7.41
CA LEU A 282 6.84 16.22 -6.33
C LEU A 282 6.42 15.28 -5.19
N ALA A 283 5.98 14.06 -5.52
CA ALA A 283 5.64 13.05 -4.52
C ALA A 283 6.85 12.65 -3.68
N VAL A 284 7.99 12.40 -4.32
CA VAL A 284 9.26 12.10 -3.63
C VAL A 284 9.69 13.28 -2.76
N LEU A 285 9.59 14.51 -3.26
CA LEU A 285 9.91 15.72 -2.49
C LEU A 285 8.97 15.86 -1.28
N ALA A 286 7.67 15.62 -1.45
CA ALA A 286 6.70 15.63 -0.36
C ALA A 286 7.05 14.61 0.73
N ILE A 287 7.47 13.39 0.34
CA ILE A 287 7.91 12.33 1.25
C ILE A 287 9.16 12.76 2.03
N VAL A 288 10.16 13.26 1.34
CA VAL A 288 11.42 13.71 1.97
C VAL A 288 11.15 14.83 2.96
N ILE A 289 10.36 15.84 2.60
CA ILE A 289 9.98 16.93 3.49
C ILE A 289 9.16 16.41 4.67
N GLY A 290 8.14 15.58 4.42
CA GLY A 290 7.27 15.03 5.45
C GLY A 290 8.00 14.15 6.47
N THR A 291 9.00 13.40 6.04
CA THR A 291 9.78 12.49 6.91
C THR A 291 10.94 13.18 7.63
N ALA A 292 11.47 14.28 7.09
CA ALA A 292 12.47 15.10 7.77
C ALA A 292 11.93 15.85 9.01
N MET A 293 10.60 15.84 9.18
CA MET A 293 9.94 16.54 10.29
C MET A 293 10.09 15.79 11.61
N LYS A 294 10.55 16.47 12.66
CA LYS A 294 10.41 15.98 14.02
C LYS A 294 8.90 16.04 14.40
N PRO A 295 8.37 15.00 15.07
CA PRO A 295 7.03 15.10 15.64
C PRO A 295 6.95 16.34 16.54
N SER A 296 5.97 17.20 16.32
CA SER A 296 5.68 18.28 17.27
C SER A 296 5.25 17.65 18.60
N PRO A 297 5.72 18.16 19.75
CA PRO A 297 5.23 17.67 21.03
C PRO A 297 3.71 17.84 21.09
N PRO A 298 2.99 16.89 21.75
CA PRO A 298 1.57 17.02 21.94
C PRO A 298 1.25 18.36 22.58
N ALA A 299 0.19 19.04 22.12
CA ALA A 299 -0.26 20.26 22.75
C ALA A 299 -0.53 19.96 24.23
N ALA A 300 0.18 20.68 25.11
CA ALA A 300 -0.12 20.63 26.53
C ALA A 300 -1.58 21.07 26.70
N GLY A 301 -2.44 20.11 27.04
CA GLY A 301 -3.83 20.32 27.42
C GLY A 301 -3.92 20.53 28.91
#